data_d16d64c8c22c17b9ba255e46f292d18f
#
_entry.id   d16d64c8c22c17b9ba255e46f292d18f
#
_cell.length_a   1.000
_cell.length_b   1.000
_cell.length_c   1.000
_cell.angle_alpha   90.00
_cell.angle_beta   90.00
_cell.angle_gamma   90.00
#
_symmetry.space_group_name_H-M   'P 1'
#
loop_
_entity.id
_entity.type
_entity.pdbx_description
1 polymer ?
#
loop_
_entity_poly.entity_id
_entity_poly.type
_entity_poly.pdbx_seq_one_letter_code
_entity_poly.pdbx_strand_id
1 'polypeptide(L)'
;MLVTAVEPRRKSLSALYIDGEYALKLDTVTLMKNGIRPGVDITDEQLHTLIKESDARRAKEKALYLITYRDHSKKELTDKIRRTCSQQAAEDAARQMEDLGLVDDEEYARKYAAELLRKKHMSPRGIAYKLREKGIDSNTIDIITEELECDPYSEIQAVLERKYSGYKDDEKIKRRAVAALQRLGWSWSDIKSAMNDEY
;
A
#
# COMPACT_ATOMS: atom_id res chain seq x y z
N MET A 1 -32.53 17.90 -16.15
CA MET A 1 -31.67 17.05 -17.01
C MET A 1 -32.38 15.69 -17.16
N LEU A 2 -32.72 15.32 -18.37
CA LEU A 2 -33.44 14.05 -18.63
C LEU A 2 -32.44 12.91 -18.80
N VAL A 3 -32.57 11.84 -18.03
CA VAL A 3 -31.83 10.60 -18.28
C VAL A 3 -32.40 9.92 -19.51
N THR A 4 -31.62 9.84 -20.59
CA THR A 4 -32.07 9.28 -21.88
C THR A 4 -31.71 7.81 -22.06
N ALA A 5 -30.55 7.37 -21.50
CA ALA A 5 -30.16 5.96 -21.50
C ALA A 5 -29.26 5.60 -20.30
N VAL A 6 -29.32 4.32 -19.91
CA VAL A 6 -28.43 3.70 -18.93
C VAL A 6 -27.95 2.38 -19.54
N GLU A 7 -26.69 2.32 -19.96
CA GLU A 7 -26.12 1.17 -20.67
C GLU A 7 -25.12 0.41 -19.79
N PRO A 8 -25.34 -0.87 -19.51
CA PRO A 8 -24.38 -1.69 -18.77
C PRO A 8 -23.00 -1.70 -19.44
N ARG A 9 -21.97 -1.64 -18.61
CA ARG A 9 -20.54 -1.74 -19.01
C ARG A 9 -19.83 -2.78 -18.15
N ARG A 10 -18.54 -3.03 -18.43
CA ARG A 10 -17.73 -3.96 -17.64
C ARG A 10 -17.53 -3.47 -16.20
N LYS A 11 -17.25 -4.39 -15.29
CA LYS A 11 -16.90 -4.13 -13.87
C LYS A 11 -18.02 -3.42 -13.08
N SER A 12 -19.26 -3.89 -13.21
CA SER A 12 -20.43 -3.34 -12.49
C SER A 12 -20.67 -1.84 -12.71
N LEU A 13 -20.22 -1.30 -13.84
CA LEU A 13 -20.46 0.08 -14.24
C LEU A 13 -21.55 0.17 -15.29
N SER A 14 -22.27 1.30 -15.30
CA SER A 14 -23.19 1.67 -16.39
C SER A 14 -22.82 3.06 -16.90
N ALA A 15 -22.89 3.24 -18.22
CA ALA A 15 -22.79 4.53 -18.86
C ALA A 15 -24.14 5.25 -18.74
N LEU A 16 -24.12 6.46 -18.21
CA LEU A 16 -25.27 7.33 -18.09
C LEU A 16 -25.28 8.33 -19.26
N TYR A 17 -26.43 8.46 -19.90
CA TYR A 17 -26.67 9.44 -20.95
C TYR A 17 -27.74 10.43 -20.46
N ILE A 18 -27.46 11.70 -20.62
CA ILE A 18 -28.31 12.82 -20.19
C ILE A 18 -28.56 13.69 -21.39
N ASP A 19 -29.82 14.02 -21.64
CA ASP A 19 -30.29 14.87 -22.77
C ASP A 19 -29.75 14.38 -24.13
N GLY A 20 -29.58 13.06 -24.29
CA GLY A 20 -29.10 12.41 -25.53
C GLY A 20 -27.59 12.27 -25.63
N GLU A 21 -26.82 12.85 -24.72
CA GLU A 21 -25.36 12.80 -24.75
C GLU A 21 -24.78 11.92 -23.64
N TYR A 22 -23.60 11.31 -23.92
CA TYR A 22 -22.87 10.58 -22.91
C TYR A 22 -22.40 11.54 -21.81
N ALA A 23 -22.79 11.28 -20.57
CA ALA A 23 -22.37 12.07 -19.42
C ALA A 23 -21.16 11.44 -18.70
N LEU A 24 -21.34 10.26 -18.11
CA LEU A 24 -20.30 9.61 -17.32
C LEU A 24 -20.61 8.12 -17.07
N LYS A 25 -19.68 7.42 -16.39
CA LYS A 25 -19.90 6.05 -15.91
C LYS A 25 -20.06 6.05 -14.39
N LEU A 26 -21.11 5.40 -13.90
CA LEU A 26 -21.39 5.22 -12.48
C LEU A 26 -21.56 3.74 -12.15
N ASP A 27 -21.45 3.43 -10.86
CA ASP A 27 -21.74 2.09 -10.37
C ASP A 27 -23.22 1.74 -10.63
N THR A 28 -23.43 0.56 -11.21
CA THR A 28 -24.75 0.10 -11.63
C THR A 28 -25.72 -0.03 -10.44
N VAL A 29 -25.22 -0.54 -9.30
CA VAL A 29 -26.04 -0.73 -8.09
C VAL A 29 -26.43 0.63 -7.50
N THR A 30 -25.54 1.63 -7.55
CA THR A 30 -25.86 2.99 -7.12
C THR A 30 -26.98 3.58 -7.97
N LEU A 31 -26.91 3.44 -9.30
CA LEU A 31 -27.99 3.90 -10.18
C LEU A 31 -29.33 3.20 -9.88
N MET A 32 -29.31 1.88 -9.71
CA MET A 32 -30.51 1.10 -9.40
C MET A 32 -31.13 1.49 -8.05
N LYS A 33 -30.33 1.67 -7.01
CA LYS A 33 -30.79 2.06 -5.67
C LYS A 33 -31.46 3.44 -5.66
N ASN A 34 -30.95 4.35 -6.48
CA ASN A 34 -31.50 5.70 -6.62
C ASN A 34 -32.61 5.80 -7.69
N GLY A 35 -33.06 4.67 -8.24
CA GLY A 35 -34.17 4.65 -9.23
C GLY A 35 -33.81 5.30 -10.56
N ILE A 36 -32.52 5.43 -10.90
CA ILE A 36 -32.04 6.06 -12.13
C ILE A 36 -32.30 5.13 -13.32
N ARG A 37 -33.18 5.55 -14.22
CA ARG A 37 -33.56 4.83 -15.43
C ARG A 37 -33.95 5.81 -16.54
N PRO A 38 -33.97 5.38 -17.80
CA PRO A 38 -34.43 6.24 -18.88
C PRO A 38 -35.83 6.85 -18.60
N GLY A 39 -35.98 8.13 -18.87
CA GLY A 39 -37.21 8.90 -18.62
C GLY A 39 -37.26 9.59 -17.26
N VAL A 40 -36.25 9.44 -16.41
CA VAL A 40 -36.19 10.13 -15.10
C VAL A 40 -35.51 11.49 -15.26
N ASP A 41 -36.12 12.55 -14.71
CA ASP A 41 -35.45 13.85 -14.57
C ASP A 41 -34.63 13.90 -13.30
N ILE A 42 -33.40 14.38 -13.38
CA ILE A 42 -32.49 14.58 -12.25
C ILE A 42 -31.99 16.02 -12.20
N THR A 43 -31.71 16.49 -11.00
CA THR A 43 -31.07 17.80 -10.76
C THR A 43 -29.54 17.66 -10.75
N ASP A 44 -28.84 18.80 -10.85
CA ASP A 44 -27.37 18.82 -10.68
C ASP A 44 -26.95 18.30 -9.31
N GLU A 45 -27.68 18.61 -8.26
CA GLU A 45 -27.41 18.15 -6.90
C GLU A 45 -27.58 16.64 -6.77
N GLN A 46 -28.62 16.07 -7.40
CA GLN A 46 -28.81 14.62 -7.46
C GLN A 46 -27.67 13.94 -8.24
N LEU A 47 -27.26 14.51 -9.36
CA LEU A 47 -26.13 13.99 -10.13
C LEU A 47 -24.84 13.99 -9.30
N HIS A 48 -24.54 15.09 -8.58
CA HIS A 48 -23.38 15.17 -7.69
C HIS A 48 -23.43 14.12 -6.57
N THR A 49 -24.60 13.90 -6.00
CA THR A 49 -24.82 12.87 -4.97
C THR A 49 -24.56 11.47 -5.53
N LEU A 50 -25.11 11.17 -6.70
CA LEU A 50 -24.89 9.89 -7.39
C LEU A 50 -23.41 9.63 -7.69
N ILE A 51 -22.65 10.65 -8.10
CA ILE A 51 -21.21 10.55 -8.36
C ILE A 51 -20.48 10.18 -7.07
N LYS A 52 -20.77 10.87 -5.95
CA LYS A 52 -20.14 10.61 -4.65
C LYS A 52 -20.48 9.20 -4.13
N GLU A 53 -21.74 8.80 -4.19
CA GLU A 53 -22.17 7.47 -3.74
C GLU A 53 -21.56 6.35 -4.59
N SER A 54 -21.53 6.53 -5.91
CA SER A 54 -20.90 5.59 -6.83
C SER A 54 -19.41 5.44 -6.54
N ASP A 55 -18.72 6.55 -6.29
CA ASP A 55 -17.29 6.54 -6.02
C ASP A 55 -16.97 5.90 -4.66
N ALA A 56 -17.75 6.23 -3.62
CA ALA A 56 -17.62 5.62 -2.29
C ALA A 56 -17.85 4.09 -2.34
N ARG A 57 -18.89 3.65 -3.06
CA ARG A 57 -19.16 2.22 -3.23
C ARG A 57 -18.02 1.50 -3.93
N ARG A 58 -17.51 2.06 -5.03
CA ARG A 58 -16.38 1.50 -5.80
C ARG A 58 -15.11 1.46 -4.97
N ALA A 59 -14.84 2.51 -4.17
CA ALA A 59 -13.71 2.56 -3.27
C ALA A 59 -13.78 1.44 -2.23
N LYS A 60 -14.94 1.23 -1.61
CA LYS A 60 -15.18 0.15 -0.64
C LYS A 60 -14.99 -1.24 -1.26
N GLU A 61 -15.59 -1.50 -2.42
CA GLU A 61 -15.42 -2.78 -3.13
C GLU A 61 -13.95 -3.03 -3.50
N LYS A 62 -13.24 -1.98 -3.92
CA LYS A 62 -11.82 -2.06 -4.23
C LYS A 62 -10.97 -2.33 -2.99
N ALA A 63 -11.30 -1.72 -1.84
CA ALA A 63 -10.64 -1.97 -0.57
C ALA A 63 -10.76 -3.45 -0.18
N LEU A 64 -11.99 -3.97 -0.11
CA LEU A 64 -12.26 -5.37 0.21
C LEU A 64 -11.51 -6.32 -0.73
N TYR A 65 -11.58 -6.07 -2.04
CA TYR A 65 -10.85 -6.85 -3.02
C TYR A 65 -9.34 -6.89 -2.75
N LEU A 66 -8.72 -5.75 -2.42
CA LEU A 66 -7.28 -5.69 -2.15
C LEU A 66 -6.88 -6.46 -0.89
N ILE A 67 -7.68 -6.35 0.16
CA ILE A 67 -7.43 -7.01 1.46
C ILE A 67 -7.52 -8.55 1.33
N THR A 68 -8.36 -9.09 0.43
CA THR A 68 -8.43 -10.54 0.21
C THR A 68 -7.15 -11.17 -0.34
N TYR A 69 -6.25 -10.37 -0.93
CA TYR A 69 -4.99 -10.89 -1.48
C TYR A 69 -3.84 -10.90 -0.48
N ARG A 70 -3.74 -9.88 0.36
CA ARG A 70 -2.71 -9.74 1.39
C ARG A 70 -2.99 -8.55 2.29
N ASP A 71 -2.31 -8.50 3.42
CA ASP A 71 -2.31 -7.35 4.30
C ASP A 71 -1.75 -6.09 3.60
N HIS A 72 -2.31 -4.95 3.94
CA HIS A 72 -1.91 -3.63 3.46
C HIS A 72 -1.88 -2.66 4.63
N SER A 73 -0.94 -1.71 4.64
CA SER A 73 -1.09 -0.55 5.50
C SER A 73 -2.23 0.35 5.01
N LYS A 74 -2.80 1.14 5.90
CA LYS A 74 -3.86 2.12 5.59
C LYS A 74 -3.44 3.04 4.45
N LYS A 75 -2.21 3.57 4.49
CA LYS A 75 -1.65 4.39 3.43
C LYS A 75 -1.54 3.63 2.10
N GLU A 76 -0.99 2.41 2.12
CA GLU A 76 -0.86 1.62 0.89
C GLU A 76 -2.21 1.30 0.27
N LEU A 77 -3.22 0.99 1.09
CA LEU A 77 -4.58 0.75 0.66
C LEU A 77 -5.18 2.00 0.00
N THR A 78 -5.10 3.14 0.68
CA THR A 78 -5.55 4.45 0.16
C THR A 78 -4.90 4.77 -1.18
N ASP A 79 -3.57 4.64 -1.30
CA ASP A 79 -2.82 4.92 -2.53
C ASP A 79 -3.25 4.03 -3.70
N LYS A 80 -3.60 2.77 -3.42
CA LYS A 80 -4.10 1.83 -4.45
C LYS A 80 -5.53 2.14 -4.88
N ILE A 81 -6.40 2.52 -3.96
CA ILE A 81 -7.79 2.88 -4.27
C ILE A 81 -7.84 4.18 -5.06
N ARG A 82 -7.04 5.18 -4.68
CA ARG A 82 -6.94 6.49 -5.32
C ARG A 82 -6.58 6.43 -6.82
N ARG A 83 -6.02 5.35 -7.30
CA ARG A 83 -5.76 5.16 -8.74
C ARG A 83 -7.03 5.07 -9.59
N THR A 84 -8.20 4.80 -8.99
CA THR A 84 -9.46 4.57 -9.69
C THR A 84 -10.65 5.30 -9.08
N CYS A 85 -10.50 5.88 -7.91
CA CYS A 85 -11.51 6.63 -7.16
C CYS A 85 -10.94 7.97 -6.71
N SER A 86 -11.80 8.88 -6.25
CA SER A 86 -11.37 10.15 -5.66
C SER A 86 -10.56 9.95 -4.39
N GLN A 87 -9.78 10.95 -4.02
CA GLN A 87 -8.98 10.91 -2.79
C GLN A 87 -9.87 10.74 -1.56
N GLN A 88 -10.95 11.50 -1.47
CA GLN A 88 -11.89 11.43 -0.35
C GLN A 88 -12.50 10.03 -0.20
N ALA A 89 -13.01 9.47 -1.30
CA ALA A 89 -13.57 8.11 -1.28
C ALA A 89 -12.54 7.04 -0.89
N ALA A 90 -11.28 7.21 -1.31
CA ALA A 90 -10.19 6.29 -0.96
C ALA A 90 -9.83 6.36 0.53
N GLU A 91 -9.73 7.57 1.10
CA GLU A 91 -9.45 7.79 2.52
C GLU A 91 -10.58 7.26 3.40
N ASP A 92 -11.84 7.54 3.03
CA ASP A 92 -13.01 7.08 3.78
C ASP A 92 -13.15 5.56 3.72
N ALA A 93 -12.88 4.94 2.57
CA ALA A 93 -12.89 3.49 2.44
C ALA A 93 -11.78 2.84 3.28
N ALA A 94 -10.56 3.39 3.28
CA ALA A 94 -9.46 2.87 4.08
C ALA A 94 -9.73 3.00 5.59
N ARG A 95 -10.28 4.14 6.03
CA ARG A 95 -10.73 4.34 7.42
C ARG A 95 -11.81 3.33 7.80
N GLN A 96 -12.81 3.11 6.93
CA GLN A 96 -13.85 2.12 7.19
C GLN A 96 -13.29 0.70 7.34
N MET A 97 -12.25 0.34 6.59
CA MET A 97 -11.58 -0.97 6.76
C MET A 97 -10.81 -1.07 8.08
N GLU A 98 -10.21 0.02 8.53
CA GLU A 98 -9.57 0.12 9.84
C GLU A 98 -10.60 0.00 10.98
N ASP A 99 -11.71 0.75 10.91
CA ASP A 99 -12.80 0.71 11.91
C ASP A 99 -13.43 -0.70 12.02
N LEU A 100 -13.40 -1.48 10.94
CA LEU A 100 -13.85 -2.88 10.91
C LEU A 100 -12.77 -3.88 11.36
N GLY A 101 -11.57 -3.42 11.73
CA GLY A 101 -10.44 -4.28 12.10
C GLY A 101 -9.86 -5.10 10.94
N LEU A 102 -10.18 -4.74 9.68
CA LEU A 102 -9.64 -5.40 8.49
C LEU A 102 -8.29 -4.81 8.03
N VAL A 103 -7.93 -3.67 8.57
CA VAL A 103 -6.64 -3.01 8.41
C VAL A 103 -6.15 -2.62 9.78
N ASP A 104 -4.95 -3.08 10.12
CA ASP A 104 -4.25 -2.78 11.36
C ASP A 104 -2.80 -2.45 11.01
N ASP A 105 -2.45 -1.17 11.12
CA ASP A 105 -1.12 -0.67 10.75
C ASP A 105 -0.03 -1.19 11.68
N GLU A 106 -0.34 -1.47 12.97
CA GLU A 106 0.62 -2.02 13.91
C GLU A 106 0.90 -3.50 13.61
N GLU A 107 -0.14 -4.31 13.44
CA GLU A 107 0.02 -5.72 13.06
C GLU A 107 0.72 -5.88 11.71
N TYR A 108 0.35 -5.05 10.72
CA TYR A 108 1.02 -4.99 9.43
C TYR A 108 2.50 -4.67 9.57
N ALA A 109 2.84 -3.65 10.38
CA ALA A 109 4.21 -3.20 10.58
C ALA A 109 5.08 -4.27 11.25
N ARG A 110 4.57 -4.98 12.28
CA ARG A 110 5.27 -6.10 12.93
C ARG A 110 5.59 -7.22 11.94
N LYS A 111 4.60 -7.66 11.17
CA LYS A 111 4.76 -8.71 10.14
C LYS A 111 5.77 -8.29 9.07
N TYR A 112 5.66 -7.05 8.59
CA TYR A 112 6.53 -6.53 7.54
C TYR A 112 7.97 -6.33 8.02
N ALA A 113 8.18 -5.84 9.24
CA ALA A 113 9.50 -5.72 9.86
C ALA A 113 10.19 -7.08 9.99
N ALA A 114 9.48 -8.07 10.54
CA ALA A 114 9.99 -9.43 10.67
C ALA A 114 10.34 -10.06 9.29
N GLU A 115 9.53 -9.79 8.28
CA GLU A 115 9.81 -10.25 6.92
C GLU A 115 11.07 -9.60 6.33
N LEU A 116 11.25 -8.28 6.52
CA LEU A 116 12.41 -7.54 6.03
C LEU A 116 13.70 -8.00 6.72
N LEU A 117 13.67 -8.22 8.03
CA LEU A 117 14.81 -8.77 8.76
C LEU A 117 15.13 -10.18 8.24
N ARG A 118 14.19 -11.11 8.34
CA ARG A 118 14.40 -12.53 8.02
C ARG A 118 14.80 -12.80 6.56
N LYS A 119 14.14 -12.12 5.58
CA LYS A 119 14.36 -12.40 4.15
C LYS A 119 15.42 -11.53 3.50
N LYS A 120 15.60 -10.30 4.00
CA LYS A 120 16.49 -9.31 3.38
C LYS A 120 17.68 -8.94 4.24
N HIS A 121 17.72 -9.37 5.49
CA HIS A 121 18.77 -9.03 6.44
C HIS A 121 18.94 -7.51 6.55
N MET A 122 17.83 -6.79 6.62
CA MET A 122 17.79 -5.34 6.67
C MET A 122 17.97 -4.87 8.12
N SER A 123 18.79 -3.84 8.33
CA SER A 123 19.00 -3.28 9.66
C SER A 123 17.71 -2.67 10.24
N PRO A 124 17.59 -2.52 11.58
CA PRO A 124 16.46 -1.82 12.21
C PRO A 124 16.24 -0.42 11.63
N ARG A 125 17.31 0.33 11.35
CA ARG A 125 17.26 1.63 10.69
C ARG A 125 16.66 1.56 9.27
N GLY A 126 17.06 0.56 8.49
CA GLY A 126 16.53 0.30 7.16
C GLY A 126 15.04 -0.08 7.20
N ILE A 127 14.66 -0.90 8.19
CA ILE A 127 13.28 -1.31 8.45
C ILE A 127 12.43 -0.09 8.83
N ALA A 128 12.91 0.76 9.75
CA ALA A 128 12.24 2.00 10.13
C ALA A 128 11.95 2.90 8.92
N TYR A 129 12.91 3.04 8.01
CA TYR A 129 12.71 3.78 6.77
C TYR A 129 11.59 3.15 5.91
N LYS A 130 11.59 1.83 5.77
CA LYS A 130 10.55 1.11 4.99
C LYS A 130 9.16 1.21 5.60
N LEU A 131 9.06 1.20 6.92
CA LEU A 131 7.79 1.41 7.62
C LEU A 131 7.25 2.83 7.43
N ARG A 132 8.12 3.87 7.46
CA ARG A 132 7.72 5.26 7.14
C ARG A 132 7.20 5.40 5.71
N GLU A 133 7.83 4.73 4.73
CA GLU A 133 7.30 4.70 3.36
C GLU A 133 5.88 4.11 3.29
N LYS A 134 5.58 3.16 4.18
CA LYS A 134 4.25 2.54 4.33
C LYS A 134 3.25 3.38 5.11
N GLY A 135 3.68 4.51 5.66
CA GLY A 135 2.84 5.44 6.40
C GLY A 135 2.59 5.05 7.86
N ILE A 136 3.41 4.16 8.40
CA ILE A 136 3.37 3.81 9.82
C ILE A 136 3.86 5.01 10.63
N ASP A 137 3.20 5.27 11.76
CA ASP A 137 3.56 6.37 12.64
C ASP A 137 4.89 6.13 13.39
N SER A 138 5.52 7.22 13.84
CA SER A 138 6.86 7.14 14.44
C SER A 138 6.88 6.35 15.75
N ASN A 139 5.85 6.48 16.59
CA ASN A 139 5.79 5.75 17.86
C ASN A 139 5.76 4.23 17.61
N THR A 140 4.88 3.79 16.72
CA THR A 140 4.77 2.38 16.33
C THR A 140 6.10 1.86 15.73
N ILE A 141 6.77 2.68 14.90
CA ILE A 141 8.07 2.31 14.34
C ILE A 141 9.12 2.14 15.42
N ASP A 142 9.21 3.06 16.36
CA ASP A 142 10.21 3.04 17.43
C ASP A 142 10.02 1.79 18.31
N ILE A 143 8.79 1.51 18.74
CA ILE A 143 8.46 0.30 19.51
C ILE A 143 8.89 -0.96 18.74
N ILE A 144 8.49 -1.09 17.48
CA ILE A 144 8.76 -2.29 16.70
C ILE A 144 10.27 -2.48 16.47
N THR A 145 11.00 -1.39 16.20
CA THR A 145 12.45 -1.50 15.94
C THR A 145 13.26 -1.78 17.21
N GLU A 146 12.78 -1.38 18.39
CA GLU A 146 13.37 -1.74 19.68
C GLU A 146 13.11 -3.21 20.07
N GLU A 147 11.95 -3.75 19.69
CA GLU A 147 11.59 -5.15 19.92
C GLU A 147 12.29 -6.14 18.97
N LEU A 148 12.92 -5.66 17.89
CA LEU A 148 13.61 -6.55 16.94
C LEU A 148 14.88 -7.13 17.55
N GLU A 149 14.87 -8.44 17.75
CA GLU A 149 16.09 -9.18 18.05
C GLU A 149 16.96 -9.24 16.79
N CYS A 150 18.02 -8.44 16.75
CA CYS A 150 18.88 -8.28 15.58
C CYS A 150 20.34 -8.22 16.01
N ASP A 151 21.12 -9.24 15.64
CA ASP A 151 22.59 -9.19 15.74
C ASP A 151 23.18 -8.69 14.42
N PRO A 152 23.77 -7.47 14.39
CA PRO A 152 24.32 -6.89 13.17
C PRO A 152 25.36 -7.78 12.48
N TYR A 153 26.19 -8.45 13.27
CA TYR A 153 27.25 -9.30 12.73
C TYR A 153 26.67 -10.48 11.94
N SER A 154 25.81 -11.27 12.57
CA SER A 154 25.18 -12.44 11.95
C SER A 154 24.36 -12.08 10.71
N GLU A 155 23.61 -10.98 10.77
CA GLU A 155 22.77 -10.53 9.64
C GLU A 155 23.63 -10.07 8.44
N ILE A 156 24.71 -9.35 8.69
CA ILE A 156 25.65 -8.91 7.64
C ILE A 156 26.38 -10.11 7.04
N GLN A 157 26.86 -11.06 7.87
CA GLN A 157 27.52 -12.27 7.40
C GLN A 157 26.62 -13.10 6.50
N ALA A 158 25.33 -13.25 6.85
CA ALA A 158 24.36 -13.96 6.03
C ALA A 158 24.20 -13.32 4.62
N VAL A 159 24.30 -11.99 4.50
CA VAL A 159 24.29 -11.31 3.20
C VAL A 159 25.58 -11.55 2.44
N LEU A 160 26.72 -11.45 3.11
CA LEU A 160 28.05 -11.62 2.51
C LEU A 160 28.22 -13.04 1.95
N GLU A 161 27.96 -14.06 2.75
CA GLU A 161 28.06 -15.45 2.35
C GLU A 161 27.16 -15.79 1.17
N ARG A 162 25.90 -15.36 1.24
CA ARG A 162 24.90 -15.70 0.20
C ARG A 162 25.14 -15.01 -1.13
N LYS A 163 25.64 -13.76 -1.14
CA LYS A 163 25.67 -12.91 -2.34
C LYS A 163 27.06 -12.39 -2.72
N TYR A 164 28.01 -12.40 -1.80
CA TYR A 164 29.31 -11.76 -1.96
C TYR A 164 30.46 -12.60 -1.40
N SER A 165 30.39 -13.93 -1.52
CA SER A 165 31.35 -14.89 -0.92
C SER A 165 32.82 -14.60 -1.25
N GLY A 166 33.10 -13.94 -2.39
CA GLY A 166 34.50 -13.55 -2.77
C GLY A 166 34.92 -12.17 -2.29
N TYR A 167 34.25 -11.55 -1.33
CA TYR A 167 34.51 -10.17 -0.92
C TYR A 167 35.89 -9.98 -0.23
N LYS A 168 36.48 -11.07 0.31
CA LYS A 168 37.82 -11.03 0.94
C LYS A 168 38.94 -10.93 -0.09
N ASP A 169 38.77 -11.51 -1.27
CA ASP A 169 39.80 -11.66 -2.28
C ASP A 169 39.63 -10.67 -3.45
N ASP A 170 38.45 -10.11 -3.68
CA ASP A 170 38.16 -9.21 -4.79
C ASP A 170 37.63 -7.85 -4.29
N GLU A 171 38.44 -6.82 -4.47
CA GLU A 171 38.10 -5.45 -4.06
C GLU A 171 36.83 -4.89 -4.76
N LYS A 172 36.52 -5.34 -5.98
CA LYS A 172 35.32 -4.95 -6.70
C LYS A 172 34.08 -5.57 -6.06
N ILE A 173 34.18 -6.84 -5.65
CA ILE A 173 33.10 -7.52 -4.92
C ILE A 173 32.91 -6.86 -3.56
N LYS A 174 33.99 -6.55 -2.84
CA LYS A 174 33.98 -5.86 -1.55
C LYS A 174 33.24 -4.52 -1.62
N ARG A 175 33.55 -3.67 -2.60
CA ARG A 175 32.87 -2.38 -2.81
C ARG A 175 31.37 -2.56 -3.10
N ARG A 176 31.01 -3.58 -3.88
CA ARG A 176 29.60 -3.90 -4.17
C ARG A 176 28.86 -4.39 -2.93
N ALA A 177 29.50 -5.20 -2.10
CA ALA A 177 28.95 -5.68 -0.84
C ALA A 177 28.68 -4.53 0.12
N VAL A 178 29.66 -3.65 0.33
CA VAL A 178 29.52 -2.45 1.18
C VAL A 178 28.34 -1.59 0.72
N ALA A 179 28.27 -1.28 -0.57
CA ALA A 179 27.16 -0.47 -1.11
C ALA A 179 25.80 -1.14 -0.95
N ALA A 180 25.73 -2.47 -1.01
CA ALA A 180 24.50 -3.22 -0.78
C ALA A 180 24.10 -3.20 0.70
N LEU A 181 25.02 -3.40 1.60
CA LEU A 181 24.79 -3.37 3.05
C LEU A 181 24.33 -1.97 3.52
N GLN A 182 24.96 -0.91 2.98
CA GLN A 182 24.49 0.46 3.24
C GLN A 182 23.04 0.71 2.77
N ARG A 183 22.66 0.16 1.61
CA ARG A 183 21.25 0.23 1.13
C ARG A 183 20.29 -0.57 2.00
N LEU A 184 20.76 -1.59 2.71
CA LEU A 184 19.98 -2.31 3.71
C LEU A 184 19.92 -1.55 5.06
N GLY A 185 20.61 -0.41 5.17
CA GLY A 185 20.56 0.48 6.32
C GLY A 185 21.64 0.22 7.38
N TRP A 186 22.57 -0.71 7.14
CA TRP A 186 23.66 -0.99 8.07
C TRP A 186 24.61 0.21 8.18
N SER A 187 25.09 0.48 9.40
CA SER A 187 26.06 1.54 9.63
C SER A 187 27.44 1.14 9.09
N TRP A 188 28.27 2.14 8.82
CA TRP A 188 29.66 1.87 8.41
C TRP A 188 30.46 1.10 9.48
N SER A 189 30.20 1.38 10.76
CA SER A 189 30.83 0.67 11.89
C SER A 189 30.47 -0.81 11.89
N ASP A 190 29.17 -1.15 11.73
CA ASP A 190 28.71 -2.54 11.71
C ASP A 190 29.31 -3.30 10.53
N ILE A 191 29.29 -2.66 9.34
CA ILE A 191 29.84 -3.24 8.11
C ILE A 191 31.34 -3.49 8.27
N LYS A 192 32.07 -2.52 8.78
CA LYS A 192 33.54 -2.64 9.00
C LYS A 192 33.84 -3.75 10.01
N SER A 193 33.10 -3.79 11.11
CA SER A 193 33.25 -4.83 12.13
C SER A 193 32.99 -6.22 11.57
N ALA A 194 31.91 -6.39 10.79
CA ALA A 194 31.53 -7.67 10.21
C ALA A 194 32.47 -8.11 9.06
N MET A 195 33.12 -7.19 8.34
CA MET A 195 34.03 -7.52 7.23
C MET A 195 35.48 -7.69 7.67
N ASN A 196 35.88 -7.12 8.80
CA ASN A 196 37.21 -7.24 9.37
C ASN A 196 37.21 -8.32 10.46
N ASP A 197 37.02 -9.57 10.05
CA ASP A 197 37.19 -10.74 10.90
C ASP A 197 38.67 -10.95 11.19
N GLU A 198 39.30 -10.08 12.00
CA GLU A 198 40.59 -10.31 12.63
C GLU A 198 40.41 -10.20 14.13
N TYR A 199 40.27 -11.35 14.76
CA TYR A 199 40.76 -11.61 16.12
C TYR A 199 42.17 -12.11 16.05
#